data_bf42e902f978b071b7b83e733554d4b8
#
_entry.id   bf42e902f978b071b7b83e733554d4b8
#
_cell.length_a   1.000
_cell.length_b   1.000
_cell.length_c   1.000
_cell.angle_alpha   90.00
_cell.angle_beta   90.00
_cell.angle_gamma   90.00
#
_symmetry.space_group_name_H-M   'P 1'
#
loop_
_entity.id
_entity.type
_entity.pdbx_description
1 polymer ?
#
loop_
_entity_poly.entity_id
_entity_poly.type
_entity_poly.pdbx_seq_one_letter_code
_entity_poly.pdbx_strand_id
1 'polypeptide(L)'
;MTFLYTARGSYDKTYEETGMSWVHYIEWSKLTHLTELVSLDGMLNEILVEPDYENPDDWNYIQTIGQYQTDFFTTPEFVFKRMIYKDKFNLLTVVVEPNIDCKDIKIDNYEFVGYELLDQDFNISALTNCGGFDETFQPTDLTDKGLIYDFEKAYDVKKRLLENNPEEHHADTNVIAVWRHITIGR
;
A
#
# COMPACT_ATOMS: atom_id res chain seq x y z
N MET A 1 9.98 -7.03 -14.79
CA MET A 1 9.43 -6.56 -13.49
C MET A 1 9.92 -5.14 -13.30
N THR A 2 9.03 -4.19 -13.05
CA THR A 2 9.37 -2.77 -12.87
C THR A 2 9.14 -2.41 -11.40
N PHE A 3 10.19 -1.94 -10.74
CA PHE A 3 10.10 -1.44 -9.37
C PHE A 3 9.75 0.04 -9.38
N LEU A 4 8.80 0.41 -8.53
CA LEU A 4 8.39 1.78 -8.28
C LEU A 4 8.57 2.10 -6.80
N TYR A 5 8.63 3.37 -6.46
CA TYR A 5 8.96 3.84 -5.12
C TYR A 5 7.92 4.85 -4.63
N THR A 6 7.67 4.85 -3.32
CA THR A 6 6.80 5.83 -2.66
C THR A 6 7.21 5.98 -1.19
N ALA A 7 6.77 7.06 -0.55
CA ALA A 7 6.87 7.22 0.89
C ALA A 7 5.48 7.47 1.48
N ARG A 8 5.17 6.75 2.56
CA ARG A 8 3.88 6.78 3.25
C ARG A 8 4.08 7.05 4.74
N GLY A 9 3.21 7.84 5.33
CA GLY A 9 3.21 8.06 6.77
C GLY A 9 3.07 6.75 7.55
N SER A 10 3.67 6.66 8.73
CA SER A 10 3.46 5.53 9.64
C SER A 10 2.08 5.61 10.27
N TYR A 11 1.42 4.45 10.42
CA TYR A 11 0.14 4.36 11.10
C TYR A 11 0.14 3.17 12.07
N ASP A 12 0.28 3.49 13.35
CA ASP A 12 0.35 2.53 14.45
C ASP A 12 -0.26 3.13 15.73
N LYS A 13 -0.11 2.43 16.86
CA LYS A 13 -0.62 2.88 18.17
C LYS A 13 -0.04 4.20 18.68
N THR A 14 1.02 4.72 18.06
CA THR A 14 1.63 6.01 18.40
C THR A 14 1.16 7.16 17.51
N TYR A 15 0.24 6.88 16.58
CA TYR A 15 -0.32 7.87 15.69
C TYR A 15 -1.23 8.85 16.43
N GLU A 16 -0.86 10.14 16.44
CA GLU A 16 -1.54 11.23 17.15
C GLU A 16 -2.07 12.33 16.21
N GLU A 17 -1.94 12.14 14.88
CA GLU A 17 -2.34 13.16 13.91
C GLU A 17 -3.86 13.25 13.72
N THR A 18 -4.31 14.27 12.97
CA THR A 18 -5.72 14.48 12.63
C THR A 18 -6.21 13.38 11.70
N GLY A 19 -7.28 12.70 12.08
CA GLY A 19 -7.85 11.60 11.32
C GLY A 19 -8.45 10.53 12.24
N MET A 20 -8.58 9.32 11.72
CA MET A 20 -9.01 8.19 12.53
C MET A 20 -7.86 7.76 13.44
N SER A 21 -8.07 7.79 14.77
CA SER A 21 -7.07 7.29 15.71
C SER A 21 -6.88 5.78 15.55
N TRP A 22 -5.70 5.26 15.90
CA TRP A 22 -5.41 3.82 15.84
C TRP A 22 -6.44 2.97 16.57
N VAL A 23 -6.89 3.40 17.77
CA VAL A 23 -7.89 2.67 18.55
C VAL A 23 -9.21 2.59 17.79
N HIS A 24 -9.69 3.68 17.23
CA HIS A 24 -10.93 3.71 16.44
C HIS A 24 -10.80 2.89 15.15
N TYR A 25 -9.63 2.93 14.50
CA TYR A 25 -9.37 2.10 13.33
C TYR A 25 -9.46 0.61 13.64
N ILE A 26 -8.83 0.14 14.72
CA ILE A 26 -8.90 -1.27 15.15
C ILE A 26 -10.32 -1.67 15.55
N GLU A 27 -11.06 -0.80 16.22
CA GLU A 27 -12.48 -1.03 16.57
C GLU A 27 -13.36 -1.15 15.33
N TRP A 28 -13.12 -0.29 14.33
CA TRP A 28 -13.87 -0.27 13.08
C TRP A 28 -13.51 -1.45 12.16
N SER A 29 -12.24 -1.66 11.90
CA SER A 29 -11.74 -2.68 10.96
C SER A 29 -11.84 -4.11 11.51
N LYS A 30 -11.91 -4.27 12.84
CA LYS A 30 -11.82 -5.55 13.56
C LYS A 30 -10.48 -6.28 13.40
N LEU A 31 -9.47 -5.63 12.85
CA LEU A 31 -8.14 -6.19 12.63
C LEU A 31 -7.27 -6.10 13.89
N THR A 32 -7.72 -6.75 14.97
CA THR A 32 -7.13 -6.62 16.32
C THR A 32 -5.71 -7.17 16.46
N HIS A 33 -5.21 -7.92 15.46
CA HIS A 33 -3.87 -8.51 15.45
C HIS A 33 -2.81 -7.59 14.84
N LEU A 34 -3.22 -6.46 14.24
CA LEU A 34 -2.28 -5.52 13.64
C LEU A 34 -1.40 -4.86 14.71
N THR A 35 -0.11 -4.75 14.42
CA THR A 35 0.86 -3.99 15.21
C THR A 35 1.15 -2.61 14.62
N GLU A 36 1.05 -2.50 13.32
CA GLU A 36 1.16 -1.31 12.50
C GLU A 36 0.37 -1.55 11.20
N LEU A 37 0.07 -0.49 10.47
CA LEU A 37 -0.47 -0.60 9.13
C LEU A 37 0.56 -0.14 8.12
N VAL A 38 0.89 -1.02 7.17
CA VAL A 38 1.72 -0.68 6.01
C VAL A 38 0.84 -0.80 4.78
N SER A 39 0.20 0.30 4.40
CA SER A 39 -0.71 0.32 3.26
C SER A 39 -0.31 1.39 2.26
N LEU A 40 -0.73 1.18 1.03
CA LEU A 40 -0.63 2.15 -0.06
C LEU A 40 -1.88 3.04 -0.15
N ASP A 41 -2.88 2.80 0.71
CA ASP A 41 -4.08 3.60 0.85
C ASP A 41 -3.74 5.00 1.39
N GLY A 42 -4.02 6.01 0.58
CA GLY A 42 -3.70 7.40 0.92
C GLY A 42 -4.53 8.00 2.07
N MET A 43 -5.67 7.38 2.41
CA MET A 43 -6.52 7.82 3.53
C MET A 43 -6.03 7.27 4.88
N LEU A 44 -5.37 6.11 4.87
CA LEU A 44 -4.85 5.45 6.07
C LEU A 44 -3.38 5.77 6.31
N ASN A 45 -2.56 5.67 5.26
CA ASN A 45 -1.14 5.99 5.32
C ASN A 45 -0.87 7.20 4.42
N GLU A 46 -0.75 8.37 5.02
CA GLU A 46 -0.55 9.66 4.34
C GLU A 46 0.51 9.59 3.23
N ILE A 47 0.19 10.17 2.09
CA ILE A 47 1.12 10.31 0.98
C ILE A 47 2.13 11.40 1.33
N LEU A 48 3.42 11.05 1.34
CA LEU A 48 4.49 11.97 1.77
C LEU A 48 5.32 12.53 0.61
N VAL A 49 4.96 12.28 -0.64
CA VAL A 49 5.71 12.78 -1.79
C VAL A 49 4.84 13.74 -2.58
N GLU A 50 5.30 14.99 -2.70
CA GLU A 50 4.62 16.05 -3.45
C GLU A 50 5.47 16.48 -4.65
N PRO A 51 5.23 15.91 -5.85
CA PRO A 51 5.87 16.38 -7.07
C PRO A 51 5.48 17.83 -7.37
N ASP A 52 6.41 18.56 -7.99
CA ASP A 52 6.12 19.87 -8.56
C ASP A 52 5.58 19.68 -9.98
N TYR A 53 4.27 19.68 -10.12
CA TYR A 53 3.59 19.47 -11.40
C TYR A 53 3.80 20.60 -12.42
N GLU A 54 4.28 21.77 -11.98
CA GLU A 54 4.66 22.86 -12.85
C GLU A 54 6.11 22.68 -13.38
N ASN A 55 6.89 21.82 -12.75
CA ASN A 55 8.24 21.50 -13.17
C ASN A 55 8.26 20.32 -14.19
N PRO A 56 8.59 20.56 -15.47
CA PRO A 56 8.62 19.50 -16.47
C PRO A 56 9.56 18.32 -16.13
N ASP A 57 10.64 18.59 -15.37
CA ASP A 57 11.59 17.57 -15.01
C ASP A 57 11.02 16.52 -14.04
N ASP A 58 10.06 16.89 -13.21
CA ASP A 58 9.45 15.96 -12.25
C ASP A 58 8.58 14.93 -12.96
N TRP A 59 7.97 15.27 -14.10
CA TRP A 59 7.17 14.34 -14.91
C TRP A 59 7.95 13.12 -15.40
N ASN A 60 9.28 13.22 -15.53
CA ASN A 60 10.13 12.10 -15.91
C ASN A 60 10.20 10.99 -14.86
N TYR A 61 9.80 11.31 -13.61
CA TYR A 61 9.86 10.38 -12.48
C TYR A 61 8.51 9.87 -12.02
N ILE A 62 7.42 10.52 -12.44
CA ILE A 62 6.07 10.12 -12.06
C ILE A 62 5.63 8.95 -12.94
N GLN A 63 5.22 7.85 -12.31
CA GLN A 63 4.66 6.73 -13.02
C GLN A 63 3.14 6.84 -13.06
N THR A 64 2.58 7.08 -14.22
CA THR A 64 1.14 6.99 -14.42
C THR A 64 0.74 5.53 -14.58
N ILE A 65 -0.13 5.05 -13.70
CA ILE A 65 -0.71 3.71 -13.75
C ILE A 65 -2.22 3.85 -13.83
N GLY A 66 -2.87 3.10 -14.74
CA GLY A 66 -4.32 3.24 -14.96
C GLY A 66 -4.70 4.56 -15.63
N GLN A 67 -5.84 5.12 -15.24
CA GLN A 67 -6.39 6.36 -15.82
C GLN A 67 -5.96 7.61 -15.04
N TYR A 68 -5.44 7.44 -13.83
CA TYR A 68 -5.13 8.52 -12.91
C TYR A 68 -3.64 8.59 -12.62
N GLN A 69 -3.22 9.76 -12.17
CA GLN A 69 -1.88 9.99 -11.68
C GLN A 69 -1.72 9.26 -10.36
N THR A 70 -0.66 8.49 -10.24
CA THR A 70 -0.39 7.71 -9.03
C THR A 70 0.79 8.30 -8.26
N ASP A 71 0.84 8.02 -6.96
CA ASP A 71 1.91 8.44 -6.06
C ASP A 71 3.08 7.45 -6.09
N PHE A 72 3.40 6.92 -7.27
CA PHE A 72 4.51 6.01 -7.51
C PHE A 72 5.54 6.64 -8.43
N PHE A 73 6.81 6.46 -8.08
CA PHE A 73 7.92 7.13 -8.72
C PHE A 73 8.96 6.13 -9.21
N THR A 74 9.72 6.51 -10.22
CA THR A 74 10.67 5.62 -10.89
C THR A 74 11.98 5.44 -10.12
N THR A 75 12.31 6.33 -9.19
CA THR A 75 13.56 6.25 -8.41
C THR A 75 13.36 6.67 -6.95
N PRO A 76 14.09 6.05 -5.99
CA PRO A 76 14.04 6.47 -4.60
C PRO A 76 14.66 7.86 -4.36
N GLU A 77 15.63 8.29 -5.18
CA GLU A 77 16.23 9.63 -5.09
C GLU A 77 15.18 10.72 -5.34
N PHE A 78 14.27 10.49 -6.28
CA PHE A 78 13.17 11.41 -6.53
C PHE A 78 12.21 11.46 -5.33
N VAL A 79 11.88 10.32 -4.73
CA VAL A 79 11.07 10.26 -3.52
C VAL A 79 11.69 11.13 -2.44
N PHE A 80 12.99 10.98 -2.14
CA PHE A 80 13.68 11.80 -1.14
C PHE A 80 13.72 13.30 -1.51
N LYS A 81 13.88 13.63 -2.79
CA LYS A 81 13.91 15.02 -3.27
C LYS A 81 12.58 15.75 -3.02
N ARG A 82 11.46 15.03 -3.09
CA ARG A 82 10.10 15.58 -3.05
C ARG A 82 9.30 15.16 -1.80
N MET A 83 9.95 14.48 -0.86
CA MET A 83 9.28 13.99 0.34
C MET A 83 9.06 15.10 1.36
N ILE A 84 7.84 15.17 1.90
CA ILE A 84 7.53 15.88 3.13
C ILE A 84 8.13 15.07 4.27
N TYR A 85 9.10 15.65 4.97
CA TYR A 85 9.78 14.94 6.05
C TYR A 85 8.86 14.75 7.25
N LYS A 86 8.82 13.51 7.74
CA LYS A 86 8.23 13.12 9.02
C LYS A 86 9.22 12.27 9.80
N ASP A 87 9.11 12.29 11.12
CA ASP A 87 10.01 11.51 12.00
C ASP A 87 9.86 10.01 11.76
N LYS A 88 8.62 9.55 11.47
CA LYS A 88 8.32 8.15 11.16
C LYS A 88 7.56 8.05 9.84
N PHE A 89 8.04 7.21 8.97
CA PHE A 89 7.41 6.92 7.68
C PHE A 89 7.84 5.56 7.13
N ASN A 90 7.12 5.08 6.13
CA ASN A 90 7.47 3.90 5.37
C ASN A 90 8.03 4.32 4.01
N LEU A 91 9.32 4.06 3.76
CA LEU A 91 9.88 4.10 2.41
C LEU A 91 9.61 2.75 1.75
N LEU A 92 8.80 2.73 0.71
CA LEU A 92 8.33 1.51 0.06
C LEU A 92 8.85 1.42 -1.37
N THR A 93 9.12 0.19 -1.81
CA THR A 93 9.22 -0.15 -3.22
C THR A 93 8.16 -1.18 -3.56
N VAL A 94 7.59 -1.06 -4.75
CA VAL A 94 6.44 -1.87 -5.15
C VAL A 94 6.57 -2.40 -6.57
N VAL A 95 5.86 -3.50 -6.83
CA VAL A 95 5.64 -4.04 -8.18
C VAL A 95 4.14 -4.26 -8.35
N VAL A 96 3.59 -3.63 -9.39
CA VAL A 96 2.16 -3.74 -9.73
C VAL A 96 1.93 -4.97 -10.58
N GLU A 97 0.89 -5.74 -10.25
CA GLU A 97 0.48 -6.96 -10.94
C GLU A 97 1.66 -7.91 -11.22
N PRO A 98 2.36 -8.37 -10.16
CA PRO A 98 3.48 -9.30 -10.34
C PRO A 98 2.97 -10.63 -10.91
N ASN A 99 3.71 -11.20 -11.85
CA ASN A 99 3.38 -12.48 -12.48
C ASN A 99 4.11 -13.68 -11.86
N ILE A 100 4.84 -13.45 -10.77
CA ILE A 100 5.55 -14.47 -9.98
C ILE A 100 5.47 -14.13 -8.50
N ASP A 101 5.66 -15.13 -7.64
CA ASP A 101 5.80 -14.91 -6.20
C ASP A 101 7.04 -14.06 -5.91
N CYS A 102 6.83 -12.97 -5.20
CA CYS A 102 7.83 -11.94 -4.93
C CYS A 102 8.56 -12.11 -3.59
N LYS A 103 8.10 -12.99 -2.71
CA LYS A 103 8.62 -13.12 -1.34
C LYS A 103 10.12 -13.41 -1.23
N ASP A 104 10.67 -14.16 -2.21
CA ASP A 104 12.07 -14.54 -2.25
C ASP A 104 12.94 -13.56 -3.07
N ILE A 105 12.34 -12.51 -3.65
CA ILE A 105 13.07 -11.48 -4.37
C ILE A 105 13.78 -10.56 -3.36
N LYS A 106 15.10 -10.54 -3.42
CA LYS A 106 15.93 -9.71 -2.55
C LYS A 106 16.19 -8.36 -3.21
N ILE A 107 15.89 -7.31 -2.46
CA ILE A 107 16.20 -5.92 -2.82
C ILE A 107 17.08 -5.37 -1.70
N ASP A 108 18.23 -4.80 -2.04
CA ASP A 108 19.17 -4.28 -1.06
C ASP A 108 18.51 -3.27 -0.13
N ASN A 109 18.64 -3.51 1.18
CA ASN A 109 18.05 -2.71 2.27
C ASN A 109 16.51 -2.70 2.34
N TYR A 110 15.82 -3.58 1.62
CA TYR A 110 14.37 -3.73 1.72
C TYR A 110 14.00 -5.15 2.15
N GLU A 111 12.94 -5.24 2.96
CA GLU A 111 12.28 -6.50 3.32
C GLU A 111 10.93 -6.61 2.60
N PHE A 112 10.60 -7.79 2.09
CA PHE A 112 9.27 -8.08 1.58
C PHE A 112 8.27 -8.10 2.73
N VAL A 113 7.18 -7.33 2.64
CA VAL A 113 6.17 -7.24 3.70
C VAL A 113 4.82 -7.86 3.33
N GLY A 114 4.56 -8.08 2.04
CA GLY A 114 3.35 -8.74 1.57
C GLY A 114 2.80 -8.16 0.28
N TYR A 115 1.55 -8.54 -0.02
CA TYR A 115 0.77 -8.07 -1.15
C TYR A 115 -0.37 -7.20 -0.67
N GLU A 116 -0.49 -6.00 -1.23
CA GLU A 116 -1.63 -5.09 -1.09
C GLU A 116 -2.63 -5.34 -2.23
N LEU A 117 -3.92 -5.09 -1.98
CA LEU A 117 -4.93 -5.04 -3.01
C LEU A 117 -5.52 -3.62 -3.04
N LEU A 118 -5.15 -2.83 -4.06
CA LEU A 118 -5.72 -1.51 -4.28
C LEU A 118 -6.76 -1.53 -5.39
N ASP A 119 -7.77 -0.68 -5.27
CA ASP A 119 -8.75 -0.44 -6.31
C ASP A 119 -8.11 -0.02 -7.64
N GLN A 120 -8.90 0.10 -8.70
CA GLN A 120 -8.40 0.47 -10.04
C GLN A 120 -7.81 1.88 -10.10
N ASP A 121 -8.18 2.73 -9.15
CA ASP A 121 -7.65 4.09 -9.03
C ASP A 121 -6.37 4.18 -8.19
N PHE A 122 -5.90 3.05 -7.67
CA PHE A 122 -4.71 2.92 -6.80
C PHE A 122 -4.79 3.78 -5.53
N ASN A 123 -5.98 3.97 -4.97
CA ASN A 123 -6.23 4.89 -3.88
C ASN A 123 -6.72 4.21 -2.61
N ILE A 124 -7.57 3.18 -2.72
CA ILE A 124 -8.23 2.56 -1.58
C ILE A 124 -7.86 1.08 -1.48
N SER A 125 -7.46 0.66 -0.27
CA SER A 125 -7.15 -0.73 0.03
C SER A 125 -8.43 -1.55 0.22
N ALA A 126 -8.60 -2.59 -0.58
CA ALA A 126 -9.65 -3.58 -0.38
C ALA A 126 -9.42 -4.48 0.85
N LEU A 127 -8.20 -4.51 1.38
CA LEU A 127 -7.86 -5.32 2.56
C LEU A 127 -8.13 -4.59 3.87
N THR A 128 -7.88 -3.30 3.91
CA THR A 128 -7.77 -2.55 5.17
C THR A 128 -8.71 -1.34 5.26
N ASN A 129 -9.32 -0.91 4.17
CA ASN A 129 -10.19 0.27 4.13
C ASN A 129 -11.60 0.03 3.53
N CYS A 130 -11.94 -1.17 3.16
CA CYS A 130 -13.25 -1.46 2.55
C CYS A 130 -14.21 -2.23 3.46
N GLY A 131 -13.99 -2.32 4.75
CA GLY A 131 -14.79 -2.95 5.79
C GLY A 131 -16.11 -3.61 5.39
N GLY A 132 -16.11 -4.78 4.73
CA GLY A 132 -17.34 -5.40 4.26
C GLY A 132 -17.17 -6.58 3.31
N PHE A 133 -15.96 -6.97 3.03
CA PHE A 133 -15.71 -8.19 2.23
C PHE A 133 -15.54 -9.44 3.12
N ASP A 134 -16.29 -9.54 4.20
CA ASP A 134 -16.16 -10.51 5.29
C ASP A 134 -16.08 -11.98 4.85
N GLU A 135 -16.69 -12.32 3.72
CA GLU A 135 -16.69 -13.67 3.19
C GLU A 135 -15.53 -13.95 2.21
N THR A 136 -14.81 -12.91 1.78
CA THR A 136 -13.78 -13.02 0.74
C THR A 136 -12.43 -13.39 1.31
N PHE A 137 -12.06 -12.80 2.45
CA PHE A 137 -10.88 -13.18 3.22
C PHE A 137 -11.16 -13.05 4.72
N GLN A 138 -10.32 -13.66 5.54
CA GLN A 138 -10.41 -13.56 6.99
C GLN A 138 -9.32 -12.62 7.53
N PRO A 139 -9.52 -11.95 8.67
CA PRO A 139 -8.47 -11.16 9.32
C PRO A 139 -7.15 -11.92 9.49
N THR A 140 -7.23 -13.24 9.72
CA THR A 140 -6.05 -14.12 9.85
C THR A 140 -5.30 -14.38 8.56
N ASP A 141 -5.86 -14.01 7.42
CA ASP A 141 -5.16 -14.06 6.12
C ASP A 141 -4.16 -12.90 5.96
N LEU A 142 -4.31 -11.86 6.81
CA LEU A 142 -3.44 -10.69 6.79
C LEU A 142 -2.29 -10.84 7.79
N THR A 143 -1.14 -10.32 7.43
CA THR A 143 -0.01 -10.15 8.34
C THR A 143 -0.33 -9.13 9.45
N ASP A 144 0.54 -9.01 10.43
CA ASP A 144 0.47 -7.97 11.46
C ASP A 144 0.65 -6.53 10.93
N LYS A 145 0.84 -6.38 9.61
CA LYS A 145 0.97 -5.12 8.86
C LYS A 145 -0.22 -4.86 7.92
N GLY A 146 -1.20 -5.74 7.87
CA GLY A 146 -2.41 -5.57 7.06
C GLY A 146 -2.29 -6.06 5.60
N LEU A 147 -1.26 -6.83 5.27
CA LEU A 147 -0.99 -7.32 3.91
C LEU A 147 -1.16 -8.84 3.83
N ILE A 148 -1.49 -9.37 2.67
CA ILE A 148 -1.47 -10.81 2.40
C ILE A 148 -0.03 -11.24 2.09
N TYR A 149 0.49 -12.26 2.79
CA TYR A 149 1.87 -12.72 2.56
C TYR A 149 2.01 -13.74 1.43
N ASP A 150 0.96 -14.48 1.14
CA ASP A 150 0.94 -15.55 0.15
C ASP A 150 0.48 -15.03 -1.22
N PHE A 151 1.26 -15.31 -2.27
CA PHE A 151 1.01 -14.86 -3.63
C PHE A 151 -0.29 -15.41 -4.20
N GLU A 152 -0.50 -16.73 -4.12
CA GLU A 152 -1.69 -17.37 -4.66
C GLU A 152 -2.96 -16.91 -3.92
N LYS A 153 -2.84 -16.70 -2.60
CA LYS A 153 -3.93 -16.17 -1.78
C LYS A 153 -4.30 -14.75 -2.19
N ALA A 154 -3.32 -13.88 -2.49
CA ALA A 154 -3.60 -12.50 -2.93
C ALA A 154 -4.42 -12.49 -4.22
N TYR A 155 -4.05 -13.31 -5.20
CA TYR A 155 -4.80 -13.44 -6.46
C TYR A 155 -6.16 -14.15 -6.30
N ASP A 156 -6.26 -15.12 -5.40
CA ASP A 156 -7.54 -15.75 -5.06
C ASP A 156 -8.50 -14.75 -4.39
N VAL A 157 -8.01 -13.91 -3.48
CA VAL A 157 -8.81 -12.85 -2.85
C VAL A 157 -9.25 -11.82 -3.90
N LYS A 158 -8.34 -11.32 -4.76
CA LYS A 158 -8.66 -10.43 -5.87
C LYS A 158 -9.82 -10.99 -6.72
N LYS A 159 -9.69 -12.24 -7.13
CA LYS A 159 -10.72 -12.92 -7.94
C LYS A 159 -12.07 -12.99 -7.22
N ARG A 160 -12.06 -13.40 -5.94
CA ARG A 160 -13.30 -13.53 -5.14
C ARG A 160 -13.95 -12.19 -4.84
N LEU A 161 -13.18 -11.12 -4.64
CA LEU A 161 -13.73 -9.76 -4.47
C LEU A 161 -14.59 -9.41 -5.68
N LEU A 162 -14.07 -9.58 -6.89
CA LEU A 162 -14.79 -9.27 -8.12
C LEU A 162 -16.00 -10.20 -8.36
N GLU A 163 -15.85 -11.50 -8.07
CA GLU A 163 -16.94 -12.48 -8.27
C GLU A 163 -18.10 -12.29 -7.27
N ASN A 164 -17.80 -11.98 -6.01
CA ASN A 164 -18.80 -11.90 -4.94
C ASN A 164 -19.48 -10.52 -4.88
N ASN A 165 -18.77 -9.45 -5.26
CA ASN A 165 -19.21 -8.07 -5.08
C ASN A 165 -19.00 -7.21 -6.36
N PRO A 166 -19.44 -7.68 -7.56
CA PRO A 166 -19.08 -7.02 -8.83
C PRO A 166 -19.56 -5.57 -8.95
N GLU A 167 -20.54 -5.16 -8.15
CA GLU A 167 -21.09 -3.79 -8.16
C GLU A 167 -20.36 -2.85 -7.19
N GLU A 168 -19.48 -3.40 -6.34
CA GLU A 168 -18.73 -2.59 -5.39
C GLU A 168 -17.55 -1.91 -6.10
N HIS A 169 -17.36 -0.63 -5.83
CA HIS A 169 -16.31 0.18 -6.45
C HIS A 169 -14.89 -0.40 -6.25
N HIS A 170 -14.68 -1.05 -5.11
CA HIS A 170 -13.37 -1.61 -4.73
C HIS A 170 -13.24 -3.12 -4.97
N ALA A 171 -14.18 -3.73 -5.69
CA ALA A 171 -14.14 -5.16 -5.99
C ALA A 171 -13.09 -5.50 -7.06
N ASP A 172 -12.93 -4.63 -8.06
CA ASP A 172 -11.90 -4.78 -9.07
C ASP A 172 -10.60 -4.10 -8.58
N THR A 173 -9.62 -4.93 -8.22
CA THR A 173 -8.40 -4.49 -7.57
C THR A 173 -7.15 -4.86 -8.36
N ASN A 174 -6.04 -4.19 -8.03
CA ASN A 174 -4.70 -4.53 -8.47
C ASN A 174 -3.93 -5.19 -7.31
N VAL A 175 -3.25 -6.31 -7.59
CA VAL A 175 -2.31 -6.91 -6.64
C VAL A 175 -0.99 -6.16 -6.72
N ILE A 176 -0.48 -5.72 -5.58
CA ILE A 176 0.77 -4.97 -5.52
C ILE A 176 1.71 -5.64 -4.52
N ALA A 177 2.85 -6.12 -5.00
CA ALA A 177 3.90 -6.61 -4.12
C ALA A 177 4.62 -5.44 -3.47
N VAL A 178 4.83 -5.50 -2.14
CA VAL A 178 5.35 -4.40 -1.33
C VAL A 178 6.59 -4.84 -0.57
N TRP A 179 7.66 -4.04 -0.69
CA TRP A 179 8.85 -4.13 0.16
C TRP A 179 9.01 -2.81 0.91
N ARG A 180 9.50 -2.91 2.14
CA ARG A 180 9.75 -1.77 3.02
C ARG A 180 11.24 -1.65 3.32
N HIS A 181 11.77 -0.44 3.29
CA HIS A 181 13.16 -0.17 3.68
C HIS A 181 13.38 -0.51 5.17
N ILE A 182 14.46 -1.24 5.48
CA ILE A 182 14.66 -1.83 6.82
C ILE A 182 15.12 -0.83 7.89
N THR A 183 15.65 0.33 7.51
CA THR A 183 16.21 1.31 8.46
C THR A 183 15.71 2.73 8.30
N ILE A 184 15.37 3.17 7.07
CA ILE A 184 14.94 4.55 6.79
C ILE A 184 13.48 4.71 7.19
N GLY A 185 13.17 5.77 7.96
CA GLY A 185 11.81 6.11 8.39
C GLY A 185 11.29 5.35 9.62
N ARG A 186 12.16 4.58 10.29
CA ARG A 186 11.79 3.73 11.45
C ARG A 186 11.91 4.48 12.78
#